data_15e782484453d74aecf4a091dceb9a49
#
_entry.id   15e782484453d74aecf4a091dceb9a49
#
_cell.length_a   1.000
_cell.length_b   1.000
_cell.length_c   1.000
_cell.angle_alpha   90.00
_cell.angle_beta   90.00
_cell.angle_gamma   90.00
#
_symmetry.space_group_name_H-M   'P 1'
#
loop_
_entity.id
_entity.type
_entity.pdbx_description
1 polymer ?
#
loop_
_entity_poly.entity_id
_entity_poly.type
_entity_poly.pdbx_seq_one_letter_code
_entity_poly.pdbx_strand_id
1 'polypeptide(L)'
;MARTANCPSCGAQVNFRAAASIVAVCEYCRSTLLRKGADIENLGKMAELAEDTSLVRLGTEGRYQGVHFAVVGRIQLRYGQGIWNEWHLLYDSQRSGWLGEGYGRTFMTSLRAVKEPIPPFADLKVGATVKLDGKNFTVAGLETARCVAGEGELPFEVGAGYDVQVADLYGGAYFATIDYSETPPFVFMGEQVDPASLKLTHTREAAGIAVAAEAIKCTGCGSPLSVHKGFTETVACGSCGSVLDATDRNYKVIQKVATATGLYQLVPLGSKGSFHGAEYEVIGFMTRKINVEGTTYRWGEYLLFNPVEGFRWLSEYRGHWNFIKATKNTPVLAGTTARYLGETFKHFQSSTPEVEHVVGEFYWRVKAGDTNRLDDYVSPPRLLSAEGTDKEMVWSVAEYTDADTITRAFKLKKPLPGSQGVFANQPSPVVAGRYWGVFAMLAIAALLVHMVFAFGGGKKLYEKSLFVPPRGEHTLETEVFDVRSRATNLVVRNNTDLANGWASFNLSLIDADKGSVYRVGREVSYYYGSDWSEGSPRDEAVFPGIPPGRYYVSMDAEVHPERLKTLHTRLEVLSSVPSWANFWIYLALLAVVPVVVFYRKSAFEIARWAESDHPLVTEGDSDDC
;
A
#
# COMPACT_ATOMS: atom_id res chain seq x y z
N MET A 1 -37.51 23.88 26.13
CA MET A 1 -38.70 24.29 25.37
C MET A 1 -38.25 25.27 24.31
N ALA A 2 -38.59 25.04 23.06
CA ALA A 2 -38.33 25.98 21.98
C ALA A 2 -39.04 27.31 22.31
N ARG A 3 -38.37 28.44 22.12
CA ARG A 3 -38.92 29.76 22.31
C ARG A 3 -38.92 30.52 20.99
N THR A 4 -39.99 31.17 20.66
CA THR A 4 -40.12 32.09 19.53
C THR A 4 -40.12 33.50 20.04
N ALA A 5 -39.38 34.38 19.39
CA ALA A 5 -39.34 35.80 19.72
C ALA A 5 -39.33 36.67 18.45
N ASN A 6 -39.76 37.90 18.54
CA ASN A 6 -39.70 38.84 17.42
C ASN A 6 -38.36 39.57 17.42
N CYS A 7 -37.72 39.67 16.26
CA CYS A 7 -36.50 40.44 16.10
C CYS A 7 -36.75 41.93 16.39
N PRO A 8 -36.03 42.55 17.33
CA PRO A 8 -36.22 43.97 17.66
C PRO A 8 -35.91 44.93 16.49
N SER A 9 -35.12 44.46 15.50
CA SER A 9 -34.71 45.30 14.37
C SER A 9 -35.66 45.24 13.17
N CYS A 10 -36.29 44.08 12.87
CA CYS A 10 -37.11 43.93 11.66
C CYS A 10 -38.48 43.30 11.92
N GLY A 11 -38.78 42.88 13.15
CA GLY A 11 -40.06 42.27 13.54
C GLY A 11 -40.21 40.80 13.14
N ALA A 12 -39.28 40.21 12.41
CA ALA A 12 -39.34 38.81 11.98
C ALA A 12 -39.24 37.85 13.17
N GLN A 13 -39.94 36.71 13.09
CA GLN A 13 -39.87 35.67 14.12
C GLN A 13 -38.54 34.96 14.09
N VAL A 14 -37.89 34.81 15.25
CA VAL A 14 -36.66 34.08 15.46
C VAL A 14 -36.90 33.00 16.51
N ASN A 15 -36.47 31.79 16.21
CA ASN A 15 -36.64 30.61 17.07
C ASN A 15 -35.37 30.30 17.83
N PHE A 16 -35.49 29.98 19.11
CA PHE A 16 -34.46 29.37 19.95
C PHE A 16 -34.92 27.95 20.27
N ARG A 17 -34.44 26.98 19.49
CA ARG A 17 -34.82 25.56 19.59
C ARG A 17 -33.99 24.83 20.64
N ALA A 18 -32.68 25.13 20.69
CA ALA A 18 -31.76 24.50 21.63
C ALA A 18 -31.74 25.25 22.97
N ALA A 19 -31.79 24.50 24.06
CA ALA A 19 -31.66 25.07 25.41
C ALA A 19 -30.30 25.74 25.64
N ALA A 20 -29.25 25.20 25.00
CA ALA A 20 -27.90 25.73 25.04
C ALA A 20 -27.71 27.02 24.21
N SER A 21 -28.62 27.35 23.29
CA SER A 21 -28.51 28.56 22.45
C SER A 21 -28.75 29.80 23.27
N ILE A 22 -27.74 30.65 23.40
CA ILE A 22 -27.84 31.96 24.05
C ILE A 22 -27.97 33.09 23.02
N VAL A 23 -27.51 32.85 21.78
CA VAL A 23 -27.55 33.79 20.67
C VAL A 23 -28.27 33.17 19.48
N ALA A 24 -29.04 34.01 18.74
CA ALA A 24 -29.56 33.67 17.43
C ALA A 24 -29.34 34.83 16.45
N VAL A 25 -28.97 34.50 15.21
CA VAL A 25 -28.83 35.48 14.13
C VAL A 25 -30.12 35.50 13.34
N CYS A 26 -30.73 36.67 13.22
CA CYS A 26 -31.98 36.85 12.45
C CYS A 26 -31.73 36.58 10.96
N GLU A 27 -32.43 35.60 10.38
CA GLU A 27 -32.29 35.19 8.98
C GLU A 27 -32.63 36.32 7.98
N TYR A 28 -33.49 37.29 8.40
CA TYR A 28 -33.96 38.38 7.53
C TYR A 28 -33.03 39.59 7.54
N CYS A 29 -32.64 40.07 8.73
CA CYS A 29 -31.88 41.31 8.83
C CYS A 29 -30.46 41.12 9.37
N ARG A 30 -30.09 39.88 9.72
CA ARG A 30 -28.78 39.47 10.24
C ARG A 30 -28.41 40.14 11.57
N SER A 31 -29.38 40.66 12.30
CA SER A 31 -29.14 41.15 13.66
C SER A 31 -28.84 39.97 14.59
N THR A 32 -27.81 40.11 15.39
CA THR A 32 -27.42 39.15 16.44
C THR A 32 -28.28 39.43 17.66
N LEU A 33 -29.03 38.43 18.11
CA LEU A 33 -30.00 38.52 19.17
C LEU A 33 -29.56 37.71 20.37
N LEU A 34 -29.27 38.34 21.50
CA LEU A 34 -28.90 37.70 22.76
C LEU A 34 -30.14 37.43 23.59
N ARG A 35 -30.29 36.19 24.05
CA ARG A 35 -31.38 35.78 24.94
C ARG A 35 -31.03 36.08 26.41
N LYS A 36 -31.69 37.05 27.02
CA LYS A 36 -31.59 37.38 28.45
C LYS A 36 -32.88 37.00 29.16
N GLY A 37 -32.98 35.76 29.60
CA GLY A 37 -34.18 35.25 30.26
C GLY A 37 -35.42 35.31 29.36
N ALA A 38 -36.36 36.23 29.61
CA ALA A 38 -37.54 36.46 28.80
C ALA A 38 -37.32 37.50 27.70
N ASP A 39 -36.31 38.35 27.84
CA ASP A 39 -36.02 39.46 26.93
C ASP A 39 -35.00 39.10 25.87
N ILE A 40 -35.00 39.87 24.76
CA ILE A 40 -34.05 39.74 23.68
C ILE A 40 -33.35 41.06 23.45
N GLU A 41 -32.04 41.05 23.51
CA GLU A 41 -31.19 42.19 23.21
C GLU A 41 -30.61 42.08 21.81
N ASN A 42 -30.59 43.16 21.05
CA ASN A 42 -29.91 43.24 19.77
C ASN A 42 -28.47 43.71 19.98
N LEU A 43 -27.50 42.83 19.62
CA LEU A 43 -26.06 43.09 19.73
C LEU A 43 -25.44 43.72 18.48
N GLY A 44 -26.25 44.00 17.44
CA GLY A 44 -25.73 44.51 16.17
C GLY A 44 -25.88 43.52 15.02
N LYS A 45 -25.29 43.82 13.87
CA LYS A 45 -25.35 42.98 12.68
C LYS A 45 -24.17 42.01 12.62
N MET A 46 -24.48 40.77 12.30
CA MET A 46 -23.48 39.75 11.99
C MET A 46 -22.80 40.01 10.63
N ALA A 47 -21.51 39.72 10.53
CA ALA A 47 -20.76 39.76 9.28
C ALA A 47 -21.30 38.75 8.25
N GLU A 48 -20.96 38.98 6.98
CA GLU A 48 -21.33 38.08 5.90
C GLU A 48 -20.46 36.82 5.91
N LEU A 49 -21.09 35.64 5.79
CA LEU A 49 -20.41 34.38 5.58
C LEU A 49 -19.80 34.36 4.18
N ALA A 50 -18.60 33.83 4.06
CA ALA A 50 -18.04 33.53 2.76
C ALA A 50 -18.83 32.38 2.10
N GLU A 51 -18.95 32.44 0.77
CA GLU A 51 -19.51 31.33 -0.01
C GLU A 51 -18.72 30.07 0.22
N ASP A 52 -19.41 28.95 0.32
CA ASP A 52 -18.79 27.60 0.49
C ASP A 52 -19.57 26.55 -0.28
N THR A 53 -18.97 25.37 -0.39
CA THR A 53 -19.51 24.21 -1.11
C THR A 53 -20.17 23.18 -0.21
N SER A 54 -20.42 23.51 1.06
CA SER A 54 -21.07 22.57 1.98
C SER A 54 -22.47 22.19 1.51
N LEU A 55 -22.78 20.90 1.55
CA LEU A 55 -24.14 20.38 1.39
C LEU A 55 -25.02 20.72 2.59
N VAL A 56 -24.40 20.98 3.74
CA VAL A 56 -25.09 21.29 4.98
C VAL A 56 -25.59 22.75 4.96
N ARG A 57 -26.75 22.95 5.52
CA ARG A 57 -27.36 24.29 5.76
C ARG A 57 -28.16 24.28 7.05
N LEU A 58 -28.60 25.41 7.50
CA LEU A 58 -29.58 25.49 8.60
C LEU A 58 -30.81 24.65 8.26
N GLY A 59 -31.27 23.84 9.21
CA GLY A 59 -32.39 22.93 9.02
C GLY A 59 -32.04 21.61 8.32
N THR A 60 -30.78 21.37 7.97
CA THR A 60 -30.33 20.01 7.56
C THR A 60 -30.53 19.07 8.74
N GLU A 61 -31.09 17.90 8.48
CA GLU A 61 -31.30 16.83 9.45
C GLU A 61 -30.46 15.60 9.09
N GLY A 62 -30.12 14.79 10.10
CA GLY A 62 -29.36 13.57 9.89
C GLY A 62 -29.40 12.63 11.09
N ARG A 63 -28.65 11.54 11.00
CA ARG A 63 -28.49 10.58 12.10
C ARG A 63 -27.01 10.31 12.37
N TYR A 64 -26.64 10.36 13.63
CA TYR A 64 -25.31 9.98 14.07
C TYR A 64 -25.42 8.96 15.22
N GLN A 65 -24.78 7.81 15.06
CA GLN A 65 -24.87 6.67 16.01
C GLN A 65 -26.33 6.29 16.35
N GLY A 66 -27.22 6.37 15.34
CA GLY A 66 -28.64 6.05 15.49
C GLY A 66 -29.51 7.18 16.06
N VAL A 67 -28.93 8.24 16.61
CA VAL A 67 -29.65 9.41 17.17
C VAL A 67 -29.85 10.45 16.09
N HIS A 68 -31.08 10.97 15.98
CA HIS A 68 -31.42 12.04 15.05
C HIS A 68 -30.89 13.39 15.57
N PHE A 69 -30.45 14.23 14.62
CA PHE A 69 -30.03 15.61 14.88
C PHE A 69 -30.57 16.59 13.81
N ALA A 70 -30.67 17.85 14.18
CA ALA A 70 -30.92 18.95 13.26
C ALA A 70 -29.81 20.00 13.38
N VAL A 71 -29.41 20.58 12.25
CA VAL A 71 -28.49 21.73 12.20
C VAL A 71 -29.24 22.98 12.56
N VAL A 72 -28.86 23.64 13.65
CA VAL A 72 -29.53 24.82 14.18
C VAL A 72 -28.70 26.08 14.08
N GLY A 73 -27.38 25.98 13.94
CA GLY A 73 -26.50 27.13 13.82
C GLY A 73 -25.22 26.78 13.06
N ARG A 74 -24.42 27.80 12.75
CA ARG A 74 -23.13 27.67 12.05
C ARG A 74 -22.22 28.81 12.46
N ILE A 75 -20.93 28.50 12.61
CA ILE A 75 -19.85 29.47 12.58
C ILE A 75 -18.90 29.16 11.42
N GLN A 76 -18.26 30.21 10.94
CA GLN A 76 -17.22 30.08 9.90
C GLN A 76 -15.93 30.67 10.44
N LEU A 77 -14.88 29.85 10.39
CA LEU A 77 -13.53 30.18 10.84
C LEU A 77 -12.60 30.33 9.64
N ARG A 78 -11.74 31.34 9.71
CA ARG A 78 -10.70 31.63 8.71
C ARG A 78 -9.33 31.54 9.35
N TYR A 79 -8.41 30.88 8.67
CA TYR A 79 -7.01 30.78 9.09
C TYR A 79 -6.06 30.94 7.90
N GLY A 80 -4.75 30.66 8.07
CA GLY A 80 -3.73 30.94 7.05
C GLY A 80 -3.89 30.19 5.74
N GLN A 81 -4.50 29.01 5.75
CA GLN A 81 -4.62 28.11 4.60
C GLN A 81 -6.03 28.11 3.96
N GLY A 82 -7.06 28.67 4.62
CA GLY A 82 -8.40 28.67 4.09
C GLY A 82 -9.50 28.96 5.11
N ILE A 83 -10.67 28.41 4.85
CA ILE A 83 -11.84 28.52 5.74
C ILE A 83 -12.36 27.12 6.09
N TRP A 84 -12.96 26.99 7.26
CA TRP A 84 -13.78 25.83 7.61
C TRP A 84 -15.10 26.24 8.28
N ASN A 85 -16.06 25.31 8.25
CA ASN A 85 -17.36 25.49 8.86
C ASN A 85 -17.53 24.60 10.07
N GLU A 86 -18.17 25.12 11.11
CA GLU A 86 -18.64 24.34 12.23
C GLU A 86 -20.14 24.54 12.41
N TRP A 87 -20.89 23.44 12.26
CA TRP A 87 -22.34 23.43 12.33
C TRP A 87 -22.76 22.99 13.72
N HIS A 88 -23.54 23.86 14.40
CA HIS A 88 -24.13 23.57 15.70
C HIS A 88 -25.32 22.64 15.52
N LEU A 89 -25.28 21.50 16.21
CA LEU A 89 -26.26 20.43 16.12
C LEU A 89 -27.10 20.35 17.38
N LEU A 90 -28.39 20.14 17.19
CA LEU A 90 -29.34 19.81 18.24
C LEU A 90 -29.83 18.37 18.05
N TYR A 91 -29.54 17.49 18.99
CA TYR A 91 -30.05 16.13 19.02
C TYR A 91 -31.43 16.05 19.65
N ASP A 92 -32.22 15.02 19.29
CA ASP A 92 -33.54 14.76 19.92
C ASP A 92 -33.44 14.64 21.44
N SER A 93 -32.29 14.19 21.95
CA SER A 93 -32.00 14.15 23.39
C SER A 93 -31.78 15.52 24.04
N GLN A 94 -31.98 16.64 23.32
CA GLN A 94 -31.68 18.02 23.70
C GLN A 94 -30.20 18.30 24.01
N ARG A 95 -29.30 17.38 23.64
CA ARG A 95 -27.85 17.59 23.69
C ARG A 95 -27.39 18.38 22.48
N SER A 96 -26.33 19.14 22.65
CA SER A 96 -25.63 19.84 21.58
C SER A 96 -24.43 19.06 21.09
N GLY A 97 -24.10 19.21 19.82
CA GLY A 97 -22.89 18.73 19.20
C GLY A 97 -22.46 19.66 18.09
N TRP A 98 -21.36 19.27 17.42
CA TRP A 98 -20.81 20.00 16.30
C TRP A 98 -20.50 19.07 15.15
N LEU A 99 -20.79 19.52 13.94
CA LEU A 99 -20.32 18.93 12.71
C LEU A 99 -19.31 19.88 12.09
N GLY A 100 -18.04 19.50 12.12
CA GLY A 100 -16.96 20.27 11.50
C GLY A 100 -16.74 19.82 10.06
N GLU A 101 -16.57 20.78 9.16
CA GLU A 101 -16.22 20.53 7.76
C GLU A 101 -14.96 21.33 7.38
N GLY A 102 -13.92 20.61 7.00
CA GLY A 102 -12.68 21.21 6.51
C GLY A 102 -11.91 20.23 5.62
N TYR A 103 -11.31 20.71 4.55
CA TYR A 103 -10.48 19.91 3.61
C TYR A 103 -11.14 18.64 3.06
N GLY A 104 -12.47 18.67 2.85
CA GLY A 104 -13.20 17.49 2.41
C GLY A 104 -13.34 16.40 3.48
N ARG A 105 -13.09 16.74 4.75
CA ARG A 105 -13.31 15.88 5.91
C ARG A 105 -14.50 16.38 6.71
N THR A 106 -15.21 15.47 7.35
CA THR A 106 -16.35 15.76 8.22
C THR A 106 -16.13 15.11 9.57
N PHE A 107 -16.33 15.89 10.63
CA PHE A 107 -16.12 15.47 12.01
C PHE A 107 -17.41 15.66 12.80
N MET A 108 -17.75 14.67 13.61
CA MET A 108 -18.83 14.77 14.58
C MET A 108 -18.23 14.84 15.97
N THR A 109 -18.42 15.96 16.67
CA THR A 109 -17.84 16.19 18.00
C THR A 109 -18.86 16.66 19.01
N SER A 110 -18.53 16.54 20.27
CA SER A 110 -19.29 17.10 21.40
C SER A 110 -18.35 17.56 22.50
N LEU A 111 -18.75 18.59 23.22
CA LEU A 111 -18.01 19.10 24.40
C LEU A 111 -17.88 18.00 25.45
N ARG A 112 -16.66 17.81 25.97
CA ARG A 112 -16.32 16.82 27.01
C ARG A 112 -15.57 17.47 28.16
N ALA A 113 -15.98 17.15 29.37
CA ALA A 113 -15.18 17.45 30.55
C ALA A 113 -14.08 16.40 30.66
N VAL A 114 -12.82 16.79 30.54
CA VAL A 114 -11.64 15.95 30.74
C VAL A 114 -11.04 16.20 32.11
N LYS A 115 -10.47 15.17 32.72
CA LYS A 115 -9.84 15.26 34.06
C LYS A 115 -8.35 15.58 33.98
N GLU A 116 -7.73 15.22 32.87
CA GLU A 116 -6.32 15.45 32.63
C GLU A 116 -6.03 16.95 32.47
N PRO A 117 -4.88 17.44 32.95
CA PRO A 117 -4.45 18.80 32.70
C PRO A 117 -4.19 18.98 31.19
N ILE A 118 -4.79 20.01 30.62
CA ILE A 118 -4.60 20.36 29.21
C ILE A 118 -3.33 21.21 29.10
N PRO A 119 -2.32 20.81 28.26
CA PRO A 119 -1.13 21.61 28.07
C PRO A 119 -1.47 22.98 27.48
N PRO A 120 -0.73 24.03 27.80
CA PRO A 120 -0.86 25.33 27.12
C PRO A 120 -0.60 25.18 25.61
N PHE A 121 -1.28 25.97 24.79
CA PHE A 121 -1.13 25.92 23.33
C PHE A 121 0.34 26.09 22.88
N ALA A 122 1.08 26.98 23.51
CA ALA A 122 2.49 27.25 23.19
C ALA A 122 3.44 26.06 23.43
N ASP A 123 3.03 25.11 24.29
CA ASP A 123 3.84 23.91 24.62
C ASP A 123 3.53 22.74 23.69
N LEU A 124 2.46 22.82 22.90
CA LEU A 124 2.08 21.77 21.95
C LEU A 124 2.97 21.80 20.72
N LYS A 125 3.24 20.60 20.20
CA LYS A 125 3.97 20.39 18.93
C LYS A 125 3.26 19.32 18.12
N VAL A 126 3.21 19.48 16.80
CA VAL A 126 2.71 18.45 15.88
C VAL A 126 3.49 17.15 16.10
N GLY A 127 2.76 16.03 16.18
CA GLY A 127 3.31 14.73 16.50
C GLY A 127 3.45 14.43 18.01
N ALA A 128 3.29 15.43 18.90
CA ALA A 128 3.30 15.20 20.35
C ALA A 128 2.07 14.42 20.81
N THR A 129 2.22 13.66 21.88
CA THR A 129 1.11 12.89 22.47
C THR A 129 0.50 13.65 23.64
N VAL A 130 -0.82 13.80 23.61
CA VAL A 130 -1.64 14.37 24.71
C VAL A 130 -2.61 13.32 25.20
N LYS A 131 -2.78 13.20 26.50
CA LYS A 131 -3.74 12.28 27.11
C LYS A 131 -5.05 13.01 27.40
N LEU A 132 -6.15 12.52 26.84
CA LEU A 132 -7.50 13.05 27.03
C LEU A 132 -8.46 11.91 27.33
N ASP A 133 -9.23 12.01 28.41
CA ASP A 133 -10.21 11.00 28.85
C ASP A 133 -9.62 9.57 28.88
N GLY A 134 -8.40 9.45 29.45
CA GLY A 134 -7.67 8.19 29.56
C GLY A 134 -7.05 7.65 28.28
N LYS A 135 -7.23 8.30 27.13
CA LYS A 135 -6.72 7.88 25.82
C LYS A 135 -5.57 8.77 25.35
N ASN A 136 -4.66 8.18 24.59
CA ASN A 136 -3.57 8.92 23.96
C ASN A 136 -4.02 9.47 22.60
N PHE A 137 -3.80 10.75 22.40
CA PHE A 137 -4.03 11.46 21.16
C PHE A 137 -2.72 12.07 20.65
N THR A 138 -2.52 12.07 19.35
CA THR A 138 -1.39 12.73 18.70
C THR A 138 -1.85 14.05 18.12
N VAL A 139 -1.13 15.13 18.40
CA VAL A 139 -1.39 16.45 17.84
C VAL A 139 -1.14 16.40 16.33
N ALA A 140 -2.16 16.69 15.54
CA ALA A 140 -2.10 16.69 14.09
C ALA A 140 -2.14 18.10 13.49
N GLY A 141 -2.73 19.07 14.20
CA GLY A 141 -2.81 20.45 13.74
C GLY A 141 -2.74 21.43 14.89
N LEU A 142 -2.09 22.57 14.67
CA LEU A 142 -1.99 23.71 15.59
C LEU A 142 -2.28 24.98 14.79
N GLU A 143 -3.47 25.54 14.94
CA GLU A 143 -3.89 26.67 14.15
C GLU A 143 -4.29 27.87 15.01
N THR A 144 -4.05 29.05 14.46
CA THR A 144 -4.65 30.30 14.95
C THR A 144 -5.62 30.76 13.89
N ALA A 145 -6.90 30.72 14.23
CA ALA A 145 -7.98 31.05 13.33
C ALA A 145 -8.77 32.26 13.86
N ARG A 146 -9.53 32.88 12.99
CA ARG A 146 -10.49 33.91 13.33
C ARG A 146 -11.90 33.43 13.00
N CYS A 147 -12.78 33.36 13.99
CA CYS A 147 -14.20 33.23 13.75
C CYS A 147 -14.69 34.51 13.10
N VAL A 148 -15.11 34.45 11.84
CA VAL A 148 -15.42 35.64 11.03
C VAL A 148 -16.90 35.95 10.98
N ALA A 149 -17.77 34.97 11.09
CA ALA A 149 -19.21 35.14 11.01
C ALA A 149 -19.96 33.92 11.58
N GLY A 150 -21.26 34.09 11.83
CA GLY A 150 -22.14 33.01 12.23
C GLY A 150 -23.56 33.20 11.71
N GLU A 151 -24.35 32.13 11.75
CA GLU A 151 -25.79 32.13 11.42
C GLU A 151 -26.57 31.15 12.31
N GLY A 152 -27.88 31.35 12.41
CA GLY A 152 -28.75 30.49 13.22
C GLY A 152 -28.52 30.62 14.72
N GLU A 153 -28.71 29.52 15.44
CA GLU A 153 -28.63 29.44 16.90
C GLU A 153 -27.24 29.02 17.37
N LEU A 154 -26.62 29.83 18.24
CA LEU A 154 -25.29 29.58 18.75
C LEU A 154 -25.23 29.54 20.28
N PRO A 155 -24.37 28.72 20.90
CA PRO A 155 -24.22 28.66 22.36
C PRO A 155 -23.30 29.75 22.93
N PHE A 156 -22.76 30.66 22.09
CA PHE A 156 -21.88 31.76 22.46
C PHE A 156 -22.02 32.94 21.48
N GLU A 157 -21.47 34.07 21.86
CA GLU A 157 -21.48 35.30 21.04
C GLU A 157 -20.29 35.30 20.08
N VAL A 158 -20.54 35.53 18.78
CA VAL A 158 -19.49 35.71 17.75
C VAL A 158 -19.07 37.19 17.68
N GLY A 159 -19.99 38.12 17.93
CA GLY A 159 -19.72 39.56 17.89
C GLY A 159 -19.15 40.02 16.54
N ALA A 160 -18.11 40.84 16.60
CA ALA A 160 -17.34 41.27 15.41
C ALA A 160 -16.30 40.25 14.92
N GLY A 161 -16.39 39.03 15.43
CA GLY A 161 -15.40 37.97 15.25
C GLY A 161 -14.35 37.97 16.37
N TYR A 162 -13.75 36.80 16.59
CA TYR A 162 -12.72 36.60 17.61
C TYR A 162 -11.61 35.68 17.08
N ASP A 163 -10.38 35.87 17.60
CA ASP A 163 -9.28 35.00 17.30
C ASP A 163 -9.27 33.84 18.29
N VAL A 164 -8.97 32.63 17.79
CA VAL A 164 -8.92 31.40 18.56
C VAL A 164 -7.71 30.58 18.19
N GLN A 165 -7.05 30.03 19.18
CA GLN A 165 -6.03 28.99 18.98
C GLN A 165 -6.69 27.63 19.15
N VAL A 166 -6.50 26.73 18.20
CA VAL A 166 -7.07 25.38 18.21
C VAL A 166 -5.98 24.35 17.98
N ALA A 167 -6.10 23.23 18.66
CA ALA A 167 -5.27 22.07 18.46
C ALA A 167 -6.14 20.88 18.06
N ASP A 168 -5.89 20.31 16.89
CA ASP A 168 -6.56 19.11 16.40
C ASP A 168 -5.72 17.88 16.68
N LEU A 169 -6.36 16.83 17.20
CA LEU A 169 -5.69 15.64 17.68
C LEU A 169 -6.42 14.37 17.21
N TYR A 170 -5.63 13.32 16.92
CA TYR A 170 -6.15 12.01 16.56
C TYR A 170 -5.68 10.93 17.54
N GLY A 171 -6.60 10.04 17.93
CA GLY A 171 -6.33 8.87 18.77
C GLY A 171 -6.96 7.61 18.18
N GLY A 172 -6.32 6.99 17.19
CA GLY A 172 -6.90 5.88 16.45
C GLY A 172 -8.10 6.32 15.61
N ALA A 173 -9.30 5.83 15.95
CA ALA A 173 -10.56 6.25 15.29
C ALA A 173 -11.16 7.54 15.89
N TYR A 174 -10.60 8.04 16.99
CA TYR A 174 -11.12 9.20 17.66
C TYR A 174 -10.45 10.47 17.16
N PHE A 175 -11.22 11.55 17.17
CA PHE A 175 -10.77 12.90 16.89
C PHE A 175 -11.08 13.80 18.10
N ALA A 176 -10.23 14.76 18.38
CA ALA A 176 -10.47 15.79 19.38
C ALA A 176 -9.95 17.13 18.90
N THR A 177 -10.66 18.20 19.24
CA THR A 177 -10.21 19.59 19.11
C THR A 177 -10.13 20.21 20.50
N ILE A 178 -9.00 20.83 20.82
CA ILE A 178 -8.85 21.68 22.00
C ILE A 178 -8.96 23.13 21.54
N ASP A 179 -9.97 23.81 22.04
CA ASP A 179 -10.24 25.22 21.76
C ASP A 179 -9.75 26.06 22.95
N TYR A 180 -8.79 26.95 22.70
CA TYR A 180 -8.15 27.82 23.69
C TYR A 180 -8.80 29.22 23.77
N SER A 181 -10.04 29.39 23.29
CA SER A 181 -10.76 30.66 23.41
C SER A 181 -11.09 31.03 24.86
N GLU A 182 -11.14 30.06 25.76
CA GLU A 182 -11.46 30.22 27.16
C GLU A 182 -10.42 29.56 28.09
N THR A 183 -10.51 29.87 29.37
CA THR A 183 -9.67 29.26 30.41
C THR A 183 -10.56 28.69 31.53
N PRO A 184 -10.58 27.37 31.77
CA PRO A 184 -9.82 26.34 31.07
C PRO A 184 -10.30 26.14 29.62
N PRO A 185 -9.43 25.62 28.73
CA PRO A 185 -9.76 25.35 27.33
C PRO A 185 -10.92 24.36 27.18
N PHE A 186 -11.72 24.53 26.15
CA PHE A 186 -12.76 23.57 25.79
C PHE A 186 -12.15 22.36 25.05
N VAL A 187 -12.65 21.16 25.33
CA VAL A 187 -12.25 19.94 24.62
C VAL A 187 -13.48 19.35 23.95
N PHE A 188 -13.45 19.34 22.62
CA PHE A 188 -14.46 18.68 21.81
C PHE A 188 -13.92 17.33 21.37
N MET A 189 -14.66 16.24 21.63
CA MET A 189 -14.24 14.89 21.29
C MET A 189 -15.30 14.20 20.43
N GLY A 190 -14.83 13.40 19.49
CA GLY A 190 -15.69 12.64 18.60
C GLY A 190 -14.91 11.79 17.62
N GLU A 191 -15.34 11.75 16.38
CA GLU A 191 -14.72 10.96 15.32
C GLU A 191 -14.89 11.61 13.94
N GLN A 192 -14.00 11.27 13.01
CA GLN A 192 -14.19 11.59 11.61
C GLN A 192 -15.23 10.63 11.02
N VAL A 193 -16.20 11.19 10.29
CA VAL A 193 -17.30 10.41 9.70
C VAL A 193 -17.34 10.55 8.19
N ASP A 194 -17.92 9.55 7.52
CA ASP A 194 -18.30 9.66 6.12
C ASP A 194 -19.64 10.40 6.05
N PRO A 195 -19.75 11.53 5.30
CA PRO A 195 -21.01 12.28 5.17
C PRO A 195 -22.18 11.39 4.75
N ALA A 196 -21.95 10.38 3.89
CA ALA A 196 -22.98 9.45 3.46
C ALA A 196 -23.57 8.62 4.62
N SER A 197 -22.76 8.36 5.67
CA SER A 197 -23.21 7.61 6.85
C SER A 197 -24.20 8.38 7.72
N LEU A 198 -24.20 9.72 7.62
CA LEU A 198 -25.09 10.60 8.38
C LEU A 198 -26.52 10.63 7.82
N LYS A 199 -26.75 10.12 6.60
CA LYS A 199 -28.07 10.10 5.92
C LYS A 199 -28.74 11.47 5.94
N LEU A 200 -27.98 12.50 5.56
CA LEU A 200 -28.43 13.89 5.58
C LEU A 200 -29.66 14.11 4.70
N THR A 201 -30.60 14.88 5.20
CA THR A 201 -31.80 15.33 4.50
C THR A 201 -31.92 16.85 4.61
N HIS A 202 -32.80 17.48 3.81
CA HIS A 202 -32.97 18.94 3.75
C HIS A 202 -31.64 19.69 3.48
N THR A 203 -30.74 19.03 2.76
CA THR A 203 -29.45 19.61 2.33
C THR A 203 -29.66 20.70 1.27
N ARG A 204 -28.61 21.43 0.96
CA ARG A 204 -28.55 22.17 -0.31
C ARG A 204 -28.61 21.16 -1.47
N GLU A 205 -29.35 21.50 -2.53
CA GLU A 205 -29.37 20.64 -3.71
C GLU A 205 -27.98 20.57 -4.34
N ALA A 206 -27.50 19.34 -4.63
CA ALA A 206 -26.20 19.14 -5.28
C ALA A 206 -26.14 19.83 -6.66
N ALA A 207 -27.28 19.99 -7.34
CA ALA A 207 -27.41 20.76 -8.58
C ALA A 207 -27.28 22.29 -8.38
N GLY A 208 -27.57 22.80 -7.16
CA GLY A 208 -27.34 24.22 -6.76
C GLY A 208 -25.90 24.46 -6.31
N ILE A 209 -25.15 23.39 -5.97
CA ILE A 209 -23.70 23.38 -5.80
C ILE A 209 -23.02 23.03 -7.15
N ALA A 210 -23.64 23.34 -8.28
CA ALA A 210 -22.88 23.55 -9.48
C ALA A 210 -21.93 24.72 -9.13
N VAL A 211 -20.75 24.36 -8.63
CA VAL A 211 -19.65 25.30 -8.44
C VAL A 211 -19.31 25.75 -9.85
N ALA A 212 -20.12 26.69 -10.36
CA ALA A 212 -19.94 27.24 -11.67
C ALA A 212 -18.57 27.92 -11.65
N ALA A 213 -17.67 27.38 -12.46
CA ALA A 213 -16.39 28.02 -12.66
C ALA A 213 -16.66 29.41 -13.21
N GLU A 214 -16.27 30.45 -12.49
CA GLU A 214 -16.34 31.82 -12.98
C GLU A 214 -15.14 32.12 -13.86
N ALA A 215 -15.39 32.69 -15.02
CA ALA A 215 -14.33 33.20 -15.87
C ALA A 215 -13.81 34.53 -15.35
N ILE A 216 -12.56 34.57 -14.93
CA ILE A 216 -11.87 35.79 -14.51
C ILE A 216 -10.73 36.14 -15.45
N LYS A 217 -10.18 37.33 -15.33
CA LYS A 217 -8.95 37.74 -16.01
C LYS A 217 -7.80 37.76 -15.01
N CYS A 218 -6.69 37.15 -15.38
CA CYS A 218 -5.47 37.24 -14.59
C CYS A 218 -5.05 38.70 -14.40
N THR A 219 -4.94 39.14 -13.17
CA THR A 219 -4.52 40.53 -12.84
C THR A 219 -3.07 40.82 -13.19
N GLY A 220 -2.26 39.75 -13.43
CA GLY A 220 -0.86 39.89 -13.86
C GLY A 220 -0.67 40.03 -15.36
N CYS A 221 -1.53 39.44 -16.22
CA CYS A 221 -1.33 39.44 -17.68
C CYS A 221 -2.61 39.54 -18.52
N GLY A 222 -3.79 39.53 -17.91
CA GLY A 222 -5.09 39.59 -18.60
C GLY A 222 -5.58 38.28 -19.22
N SER A 223 -4.83 37.18 -19.15
CA SER A 223 -5.27 35.86 -19.66
C SER A 223 -6.52 35.37 -18.94
N PRO A 224 -7.45 34.69 -19.64
CA PRO A 224 -8.64 34.11 -19.01
C PRO A 224 -8.25 32.97 -18.07
N LEU A 225 -8.85 32.94 -16.90
CA LEU A 225 -8.74 31.89 -15.89
C LEU A 225 -10.14 31.44 -15.50
N SER A 226 -10.27 30.20 -15.08
CA SER A 226 -11.48 29.63 -14.49
C SER A 226 -11.26 29.50 -13.00
N VAL A 227 -12.23 29.89 -12.17
CA VAL A 227 -12.15 29.80 -10.70
C VAL A 227 -13.46 29.31 -10.16
N HIS A 228 -13.41 28.22 -9.42
CA HIS A 228 -14.56 27.70 -8.68
C HIS A 228 -14.70 28.44 -7.36
N LYS A 229 -15.73 29.27 -7.25
CA LYS A 229 -16.04 29.98 -6.00
C LYS A 229 -16.42 28.99 -4.89
N GLY A 230 -16.08 29.34 -3.67
CA GLY A 230 -16.47 28.63 -2.47
C GLY A 230 -15.43 27.65 -1.92
N PHE A 231 -14.39 27.28 -2.69
CA PHE A 231 -13.27 26.50 -2.15
C PHE A 231 -11.89 26.93 -2.66
N THR A 232 -11.79 27.66 -3.78
CA THR A 232 -10.49 28.04 -4.33
C THR A 232 -9.87 29.17 -3.50
N GLU A 233 -8.73 28.89 -2.88
CA GLU A 233 -7.94 29.88 -2.12
C GLU A 233 -6.89 30.55 -2.99
N THR A 234 -6.27 29.79 -3.93
CA THR A 234 -5.31 30.34 -4.89
C THR A 234 -5.60 29.83 -6.29
N VAL A 235 -5.32 30.70 -7.28
CA VAL A 235 -5.31 30.32 -8.69
C VAL A 235 -4.00 30.75 -9.34
N ALA A 236 -3.33 29.83 -10.00
CA ALA A 236 -2.06 30.07 -10.67
C ALA A 236 -2.24 30.15 -12.18
N CYS A 237 -1.78 31.25 -12.76
CA CYS A 237 -1.89 31.53 -14.19
C CYS A 237 -0.82 30.78 -14.99
N GLY A 238 -1.24 29.84 -15.82
CA GLY A 238 -0.32 29.09 -16.71
C GLY A 238 0.35 29.94 -17.80
N SER A 239 -0.19 31.16 -18.08
CA SER A 239 0.38 32.03 -19.11
C SER A 239 1.53 32.91 -18.61
N CYS A 240 1.46 33.40 -17.36
CA CYS A 240 2.47 34.33 -16.84
C CYS A 240 3.09 33.94 -15.49
N GLY A 241 2.72 32.79 -14.93
CA GLY A 241 3.21 32.30 -13.64
C GLY A 241 2.79 33.12 -12.42
N SER A 242 1.82 34.05 -12.57
CA SER A 242 1.27 34.77 -11.40
C SER A 242 0.39 33.86 -10.58
N VAL A 243 0.64 33.78 -9.27
CA VAL A 243 -0.22 33.12 -8.28
C VAL A 243 -1.09 34.21 -7.65
N LEU A 244 -2.41 34.03 -7.74
CA LEU A 244 -3.41 35.02 -7.31
C LEU A 244 -4.13 34.52 -6.05
N ASP A 245 -4.45 35.42 -5.13
CA ASP A 245 -5.34 35.19 -4.00
C ASP A 245 -6.79 35.19 -4.50
N ALA A 246 -7.42 34.01 -4.54
CA ALA A 246 -8.80 33.86 -5.02
C ALA A 246 -9.83 34.30 -3.96
N THR A 247 -9.42 34.52 -2.71
CA THR A 247 -10.27 35.06 -1.64
C THR A 247 -10.34 36.59 -1.67
N ASP A 248 -9.39 37.23 -2.35
CA ASP A 248 -9.43 38.71 -2.56
C ASP A 248 -10.33 39.04 -3.74
N ARG A 249 -11.29 39.96 -3.54
CA ARG A 249 -12.24 40.41 -4.59
C ARG A 249 -11.54 40.92 -5.86
N ASN A 250 -10.31 41.43 -5.72
CA ASN A 250 -9.51 41.97 -6.82
C ASN A 250 -8.49 40.95 -7.35
N TYR A 251 -8.48 39.70 -6.86
CA TYR A 251 -7.52 38.67 -7.23
C TYR A 251 -6.06 39.15 -7.17
N LYS A 252 -5.65 39.61 -6.00
CA LYS A 252 -4.30 40.16 -5.76
C LYS A 252 -3.23 39.16 -6.08
N VAL A 253 -2.19 39.57 -6.84
CA VAL A 253 -1.00 38.75 -7.08
C VAL A 253 -0.24 38.60 -5.77
N ILE A 254 -0.07 37.37 -5.30
CA ILE A 254 0.67 37.03 -4.09
C ILE A 254 2.10 36.51 -4.40
N GLN A 255 2.31 35.99 -5.59
CA GLN A 255 3.62 35.54 -6.08
C GLN A 255 3.67 35.60 -7.60
N LYS A 256 4.86 35.83 -8.18
CA LYS A 256 5.12 35.68 -9.60
C LYS A 256 6.29 34.71 -9.78
N VAL A 257 6.01 33.58 -10.42
CA VAL A 257 7.00 32.54 -10.71
C VAL A 257 7.38 32.65 -12.19
N ALA A 258 8.63 32.33 -12.53
CA ALA A 258 9.01 32.22 -13.92
C ALA A 258 8.15 31.15 -14.60
N THR A 259 7.53 31.48 -15.74
CA THR A 259 6.79 30.49 -16.52
C THR A 259 7.78 29.41 -16.98
N ALA A 260 7.56 28.18 -16.54
CA ALA A 260 8.32 27.05 -17.05
C ALA A 260 7.86 26.79 -18.50
N THR A 261 8.71 27.14 -19.42
CA THR A 261 8.63 26.61 -20.79
C THR A 261 8.88 25.11 -20.69
N GLY A 262 7.82 24.29 -20.72
CA GLY A 262 7.93 22.84 -20.69
C GLY A 262 7.39 22.12 -19.48
N LEU A 263 6.44 22.71 -18.73
CA LEU A 263 5.61 21.93 -17.79
C LEU A 263 4.93 20.79 -18.54
N TYR A 264 5.40 19.58 -18.30
CA TYR A 264 4.89 18.38 -18.97
C TYR A 264 3.58 17.95 -18.30
N GLN A 265 2.53 18.73 -18.52
CA GLN A 265 1.19 18.39 -18.07
C GLN A 265 0.63 17.33 -19.01
N LEU A 266 0.62 16.07 -18.54
CA LEU A 266 0.17 14.92 -19.33
C LEU A 266 -1.36 14.85 -19.43
N VAL A 267 -2.06 15.27 -18.35
CA VAL A 267 -3.53 15.40 -18.32
C VAL A 267 -3.88 16.88 -18.25
N PRO A 268 -4.57 17.46 -19.26
CA PRO A 268 -4.91 18.88 -19.28
C PRO A 268 -5.86 19.28 -18.14
N LEU A 269 -5.75 20.53 -17.64
CA LEU A 269 -6.74 21.13 -16.73
C LEU A 269 -8.12 21.13 -17.41
N GLY A 270 -9.18 20.94 -16.60
CA GLY A 270 -10.57 20.82 -17.05
C GLY A 270 -10.91 19.44 -17.62
N SER A 271 -9.93 18.51 -17.73
CA SER A 271 -10.23 17.14 -18.14
C SER A 271 -11.05 16.43 -17.08
N LYS A 272 -12.06 15.66 -17.52
CA LYS A 272 -12.91 14.86 -16.63
C LYS A 272 -12.59 13.38 -16.78
N GLY A 273 -12.42 12.69 -15.65
CA GLY A 273 -12.07 11.28 -15.61
C GLY A 273 -12.80 10.54 -14.50
N SER A 274 -13.13 9.25 -14.75
CA SER A 274 -13.85 8.41 -13.78
C SER A 274 -12.90 7.49 -13.03
N PHE A 275 -12.94 7.56 -11.70
CA PHE A 275 -12.20 6.69 -10.77
C PHE A 275 -13.14 6.18 -9.68
N HIS A 276 -13.09 4.88 -9.40
CA HIS A 276 -13.89 4.23 -8.33
C HIS A 276 -15.39 4.57 -8.39
N GLY A 277 -15.94 4.78 -9.60
CA GLY A 277 -17.36 5.07 -9.81
C GLY A 277 -17.76 6.54 -9.70
N ALA A 278 -16.82 7.46 -9.41
CA ALA A 278 -17.04 8.90 -9.38
C ALA A 278 -16.28 9.61 -10.51
N GLU A 279 -16.88 10.69 -11.04
CA GLU A 279 -16.24 11.54 -12.06
C GLU A 279 -15.54 12.72 -11.36
N TYR A 280 -14.27 12.93 -11.72
CA TYR A 280 -13.44 14.01 -11.19
C TYR A 280 -12.98 14.92 -12.32
N GLU A 281 -12.89 16.21 -12.03
CA GLU A 281 -12.30 17.24 -12.90
C GLU A 281 -10.90 17.58 -12.41
N VAL A 282 -9.93 17.68 -13.32
CA VAL A 282 -8.58 18.18 -13.03
C VAL A 282 -8.63 19.68 -12.92
N ILE A 283 -8.51 20.22 -11.71
CA ILE A 283 -8.62 21.69 -11.47
C ILE A 283 -7.24 22.34 -11.24
N GLY A 284 -6.26 21.60 -10.77
CA GLY A 284 -4.91 22.11 -10.50
C GLY A 284 -3.83 21.12 -10.89
N PHE A 285 -2.63 21.63 -11.11
CA PHE A 285 -1.43 20.87 -11.39
C PHE A 285 -0.23 21.55 -10.76
N MET A 286 0.63 20.79 -10.09
CA MET A 286 1.92 21.27 -9.61
C MET A 286 3.03 20.28 -9.92
N THR A 287 4.26 20.79 -9.99
CA THR A 287 5.46 19.95 -9.96
C THR A 287 6.18 20.13 -8.64
N ARG A 288 6.63 19.03 -8.11
CA ARG A 288 7.48 19.00 -6.90
C ARG A 288 8.85 18.44 -7.25
N LYS A 289 9.84 18.80 -6.48
CA LYS A 289 11.22 18.32 -6.62
C LYS A 289 11.84 18.00 -5.28
N ILE A 290 12.79 17.06 -5.30
CA ILE A 290 13.77 16.85 -4.23
C ILE A 290 15.16 16.82 -4.83
N ASN A 291 16.16 17.17 -4.03
CA ASN A 291 17.56 17.04 -4.40
C ASN A 291 18.21 16.03 -3.47
N VAL A 292 18.67 14.92 -4.04
CA VAL A 292 19.36 13.86 -3.30
C VAL A 292 20.73 13.69 -3.92
N GLU A 293 21.79 13.92 -3.16
CA GLU A 293 23.21 13.77 -3.59
C GLU A 293 23.54 14.49 -4.91
N GLY A 294 22.97 15.69 -5.10
CA GLY A 294 23.20 16.50 -6.30
C GLY A 294 22.32 16.14 -7.51
N THR A 295 21.52 15.08 -7.42
CA THR A 295 20.54 14.70 -8.45
C THR A 295 19.16 15.25 -8.09
N THR A 296 18.53 15.96 -9.04
CA THR A 296 17.18 16.51 -8.85
C THR A 296 16.14 15.57 -9.42
N TYR A 297 15.25 15.08 -8.56
CA TYR A 297 14.09 14.27 -8.92
C TYR A 297 12.85 15.16 -8.96
N ARG A 298 12.01 15.01 -9.99
CA ARG A 298 10.79 15.80 -10.22
C ARG A 298 9.63 14.89 -10.51
N TRP A 299 8.45 15.26 -9.98
CA TRP A 299 7.19 14.57 -10.28
C TRP A 299 6.04 15.57 -10.40
N GLY A 300 4.97 15.15 -11.05
CA GLY A 300 3.75 15.93 -11.23
C GLY A 300 2.65 15.47 -10.27
N GLU A 301 1.89 16.43 -9.74
CA GLU A 301 0.71 16.19 -8.92
C GLU A 301 -0.49 16.94 -9.50
N TYR A 302 -1.59 16.23 -9.75
CA TYR A 302 -2.84 16.76 -10.29
C TYR A 302 -3.88 16.79 -9.21
N LEU A 303 -4.47 17.96 -8.95
CA LEU A 303 -5.60 18.12 -8.05
C LEU A 303 -6.90 17.81 -8.79
N LEU A 304 -7.63 16.85 -8.28
CA LEU A 304 -8.92 16.39 -8.77
C LEU A 304 -10.04 16.88 -7.85
N PHE A 305 -11.13 17.32 -8.44
CA PHE A 305 -12.31 17.74 -7.71
C PHE A 305 -13.57 17.00 -8.15
N ASN A 306 -14.37 16.58 -7.17
CA ASN A 306 -15.73 16.11 -7.33
C ASN A 306 -16.63 16.78 -6.30
N PRO A 307 -17.81 17.31 -6.64
CA PRO A 307 -18.68 18.05 -5.70
C PRO A 307 -19.15 17.23 -4.50
N VAL A 308 -19.22 15.89 -4.62
CA VAL A 308 -19.69 14.99 -3.56
C VAL A 308 -18.53 14.34 -2.81
N GLU A 309 -17.55 13.83 -3.55
CA GLU A 309 -16.38 13.11 -3.00
C GLU A 309 -15.27 14.05 -2.51
N GLY A 310 -15.36 15.36 -2.85
CA GLY A 310 -14.33 16.33 -2.53
C GLY A 310 -13.07 16.19 -3.36
N PHE A 311 -11.91 16.42 -2.73
CA PHE A 311 -10.61 16.45 -3.40
C PHE A 311 -9.91 15.10 -3.38
N ARG A 312 -9.22 14.81 -4.49
CA ARG A 312 -8.33 13.68 -4.68
C ARG A 312 -7.09 14.16 -5.43
N TRP A 313 -6.06 13.31 -5.47
CA TRP A 313 -4.84 13.61 -6.18
C TRP A 313 -4.45 12.49 -7.11
N LEU A 314 -3.80 12.84 -8.22
CA LEU A 314 -3.01 11.91 -8.99
C LEU A 314 -1.55 12.37 -8.93
N SER A 315 -0.64 11.49 -8.57
CA SER A 315 0.79 11.73 -8.74
C SER A 315 1.32 10.95 -9.93
N GLU A 316 2.27 11.55 -10.65
CA GLU A 316 2.95 10.93 -11.78
C GLU A 316 4.47 11.07 -11.63
N TYR A 317 5.18 9.96 -11.73
CA TYR A 317 6.64 9.91 -11.77
C TYR A 317 7.12 8.86 -12.76
N ARG A 318 7.82 9.26 -13.82
CA ARG A 318 8.36 8.38 -14.87
C ARG A 318 7.34 7.37 -15.43
N GLY A 319 6.09 7.78 -15.63
CA GLY A 319 5.01 6.94 -16.13
C GLY A 319 4.33 6.05 -15.08
N HIS A 320 4.76 6.10 -13.82
CA HIS A 320 4.05 5.50 -12.69
C HIS A 320 3.03 6.47 -12.14
N TRP A 321 1.81 5.98 -11.88
CA TRP A 321 0.71 6.80 -11.40
C TRP A 321 0.18 6.29 -10.07
N ASN A 322 -0.32 7.22 -9.26
CA ASN A 322 -1.02 6.90 -8.02
C ASN A 322 -2.28 7.73 -7.90
N PHE A 323 -3.38 7.09 -7.50
CA PHE A 323 -4.60 7.78 -7.07
C PHE A 323 -4.57 7.93 -5.56
N ILE A 324 -4.63 9.18 -5.07
CA ILE A 324 -4.36 9.54 -3.67
C ILE A 324 -5.61 10.14 -3.03
N LYS A 325 -5.90 9.72 -1.82
CA LYS A 325 -6.96 10.28 -0.97
C LYS A 325 -6.48 10.45 0.47
N ALA A 326 -7.03 11.42 1.18
CA ALA A 326 -6.79 11.57 2.61
C ALA A 326 -7.24 10.30 3.38
N THR A 327 -6.51 9.92 4.43
CA THR A 327 -6.90 8.79 5.29
C THR A 327 -8.11 9.18 6.14
N LYS A 328 -8.98 8.19 6.43
CA LYS A 328 -10.13 8.39 7.34
C LYS A 328 -9.70 8.39 8.82
N ASN A 329 -8.62 7.69 9.14
CA ASN A 329 -8.08 7.56 10.50
C ASN A 329 -6.58 7.74 10.45
N THR A 330 -5.98 8.20 11.53
CA THR A 330 -4.52 8.29 11.64
C THR A 330 -3.91 6.89 11.74
N PRO A 331 -2.91 6.56 10.92
CA PRO A 331 -2.15 5.33 11.06
C PRO A 331 -1.44 5.22 12.41
N VAL A 332 -1.32 4.01 12.93
CA VAL A 332 -0.59 3.75 14.18
C VAL A 332 0.86 3.44 13.82
N LEU A 333 1.78 4.29 14.25
CA LEU A 333 3.21 4.10 14.05
C LEU A 333 3.81 3.12 15.07
N ALA A 334 4.68 2.23 14.60
CA ALA A 334 5.42 1.27 15.43
C ALA A 334 6.82 1.07 14.85
N GLY A 335 7.78 1.85 15.31
CA GLY A 335 9.15 1.87 14.77
C GLY A 335 9.16 2.26 13.30
N THR A 336 9.71 1.39 12.43
CA THR A 336 9.78 1.60 10.97
C THR A 336 8.51 1.12 10.25
N THR A 337 7.39 0.95 10.94
CA THR A 337 6.12 0.51 10.34
C THR A 337 4.97 1.41 10.72
N ALA A 338 3.98 1.50 9.82
CA ALA A 338 2.69 2.13 10.06
C ALA A 338 1.57 1.11 9.85
N ARG A 339 0.57 1.09 10.72
CA ARG A 339 -0.61 0.22 10.59
C ARG A 339 -1.83 1.06 10.26
N TYR A 340 -2.51 0.72 9.17
CA TYR A 340 -3.72 1.40 8.71
C TYR A 340 -4.75 0.39 8.20
N LEU A 341 -5.98 0.43 8.72
CA LEU A 341 -7.09 -0.47 8.37
C LEU A 341 -6.70 -1.97 8.38
N GLY A 342 -5.91 -2.38 9.39
CA GLY A 342 -5.48 -3.78 9.55
C GLY A 342 -4.29 -4.20 8.70
N GLU A 343 -3.81 -3.35 7.80
CA GLU A 343 -2.63 -3.57 6.97
C GLU A 343 -1.38 -2.92 7.59
N THR A 344 -0.23 -3.54 7.38
CA THR A 344 1.07 -3.03 7.86
C THR A 344 1.88 -2.53 6.67
N PHE A 345 2.30 -1.29 6.74
CA PHE A 345 3.13 -0.59 5.77
C PHE A 345 4.54 -0.43 6.34
N LYS A 346 5.56 -0.64 5.54
CA LYS A 346 6.96 -0.45 5.93
C LYS A 346 7.44 0.91 5.50
N HIS A 347 8.18 1.59 6.37
CA HIS A 347 8.83 2.86 6.03
C HIS A 347 9.70 2.70 4.79
N PHE A 348 9.54 3.61 3.85
CA PHE A 348 10.25 3.60 2.58
C PHE A 348 11.29 4.72 2.54
N GLN A 349 10.85 5.96 2.69
CA GLN A 349 11.74 7.11 2.69
C GLN A 349 11.16 8.29 3.46
N SER A 350 12.05 9.16 3.95
CA SER A 350 11.75 10.50 4.45
C SER A 350 12.37 11.53 3.53
N SER A 351 11.61 12.56 3.15
CA SER A 351 12.08 13.60 2.23
C SER A 351 11.48 14.96 2.57
N THR A 352 12.02 16.02 1.97
CA THR A 352 11.47 17.37 2.09
C THR A 352 11.32 17.96 0.69
N PRO A 353 10.24 17.59 -0.02
CA PRO A 353 9.98 18.10 -1.34
C PRO A 353 9.63 19.59 -1.34
N GLU A 354 10.05 20.28 -2.39
CA GLU A 354 9.76 21.67 -2.68
C GLU A 354 8.77 21.79 -3.83
N VAL A 355 7.77 22.64 -3.73
CA VAL A 355 6.88 23.02 -4.84
C VAL A 355 7.67 23.86 -5.84
N GLU A 356 7.84 23.35 -7.07
CA GLU A 356 8.62 24.04 -8.11
C GLU A 356 7.73 24.93 -8.99
N HIS A 357 6.58 24.42 -9.44
CA HIS A 357 5.61 25.15 -10.27
C HIS A 357 4.19 24.80 -9.90
N VAL A 358 3.27 25.75 -10.10
CA VAL A 358 1.83 25.58 -9.88
C VAL A 358 1.04 26.18 -11.04
N VAL A 359 -0.05 25.52 -11.44
CA VAL A 359 -1.00 25.97 -12.47
C VAL A 359 -2.40 25.53 -12.11
N GLY A 360 -3.41 26.39 -12.33
CA GLY A 360 -4.81 26.11 -12.04
C GLY A 360 -5.17 26.45 -10.60
N GLU A 361 -6.16 25.78 -10.05
CA GLU A 361 -6.82 26.10 -8.80
C GLU A 361 -6.38 25.20 -7.66
N PHE A 362 -6.29 25.78 -6.44
CA PHE A 362 -5.96 25.04 -5.22
C PHE A 362 -6.85 25.53 -4.07
N TYR A 363 -7.28 24.59 -3.23
CA TYR A 363 -8.14 24.86 -2.05
C TYR A 363 -7.35 25.32 -0.82
N TRP A 364 -6.05 25.57 -0.98
CA TRP A 364 -5.17 26.15 0.06
C TRP A 364 -4.22 27.15 -0.57
N ARG A 365 -3.52 27.90 0.26
CA ARG A 365 -2.52 28.89 -0.19
C ARG A 365 -1.22 28.19 -0.57
N VAL A 366 -1.09 27.83 -1.84
CA VAL A 366 0.13 27.24 -2.39
C VAL A 366 1.04 28.31 -3.00
N LYS A 367 2.36 28.15 -2.81
CA LYS A 367 3.40 28.98 -3.44
C LYS A 367 4.53 28.10 -3.93
N ALA A 368 5.19 28.53 -5.01
CA ALA A 368 6.46 27.95 -5.39
C ALA A 368 7.53 28.26 -4.31
N GLY A 369 8.31 27.27 -3.94
CA GLY A 369 9.24 27.28 -2.83
C GLY A 369 8.68 26.72 -1.52
N ASP A 370 7.37 26.42 -1.44
CA ASP A 370 6.80 25.76 -0.26
C ASP A 370 7.43 24.38 -0.09
N THR A 371 7.79 24.04 1.14
CA THR A 371 8.40 22.75 1.50
C THR A 371 7.63 22.09 2.62
N ASN A 372 7.44 20.78 2.53
CA ASN A 372 6.80 19.97 3.56
C ASN A 372 7.65 18.74 3.82
N ARG A 373 7.71 18.27 5.07
CA ARG A 373 8.30 16.98 5.37
C ARG A 373 7.34 15.89 4.89
N LEU A 374 7.88 14.86 4.24
CA LEU A 374 7.15 13.72 3.71
C LEU A 374 7.78 12.44 4.24
N ASP A 375 6.99 11.60 4.91
CA ASP A 375 7.40 10.27 5.36
C ASP A 375 6.49 9.23 4.66
N ASP A 376 7.08 8.39 3.80
CA ASP A 376 6.38 7.42 2.98
C ASP A 376 6.53 6.00 3.53
N TYR A 377 5.42 5.25 3.55
CA TYR A 377 5.36 3.86 3.98
C TYR A 377 4.68 3.02 2.91
N VAL A 378 5.21 1.84 2.58
CA VAL A 378 4.73 1.01 1.48
C VAL A 378 4.18 -0.34 1.92
N SER A 379 3.05 -0.71 1.29
CA SER A 379 2.48 -2.05 1.23
C SER A 379 1.83 -2.22 -0.13
N PRO A 380 2.56 -2.66 -1.16
CA PRO A 380 2.05 -2.69 -2.54
C PRO A 380 0.72 -3.43 -2.68
N PRO A 381 -0.28 -2.89 -3.41
CA PRO A 381 -0.19 -1.72 -4.31
C PRO A 381 -0.38 -0.36 -3.63
N ARG A 382 -0.39 -0.29 -2.31
CA ARG A 382 -0.67 0.93 -1.56
C ARG A 382 0.58 1.56 -0.96
N LEU A 383 0.51 2.89 -0.80
CA LEU A 383 1.49 3.71 -0.13
C LEU A 383 0.74 4.62 0.84
N LEU A 384 1.21 4.72 2.07
CA LEU A 384 0.80 5.72 3.04
C LEU A 384 1.83 6.83 3.07
N SER A 385 1.37 8.07 3.09
CA SER A 385 2.21 9.24 3.14
C SER A 385 1.78 10.15 4.29
N ALA A 386 2.73 10.51 5.15
CA ALA A 386 2.56 11.55 6.15
C ALA A 386 3.20 12.83 5.64
N GLU A 387 2.41 13.84 5.31
CA GLU A 387 2.89 15.15 4.89
C GLU A 387 2.71 16.14 6.03
N GLY A 388 3.80 16.77 6.46
CA GLY A 388 3.79 17.60 7.63
C GLY A 388 4.56 18.90 7.48
N THR A 389 4.03 19.93 8.15
CA THR A 389 4.70 21.20 8.47
C THR A 389 4.90 21.29 9.98
N ASP A 390 5.49 22.37 10.47
CA ASP A 390 5.54 22.65 11.91
C ASP A 390 4.16 22.81 12.56
N LYS A 391 3.12 23.01 11.74
CA LYS A 391 1.76 23.30 12.19
C LYS A 391 0.75 22.19 11.93
N GLU A 392 0.97 21.35 10.94
CA GLU A 392 0.00 20.35 10.52
C GLU A 392 0.67 19.07 10.02
N MET A 393 0.06 17.92 10.27
CA MET A 393 0.41 16.63 9.70
C MET A 393 -0.84 15.98 9.08
N VAL A 394 -0.80 15.76 7.78
CA VAL A 394 -1.87 15.13 7.02
C VAL A 394 -1.41 13.76 6.54
N TRP A 395 -2.26 12.75 6.73
CA TRP A 395 -2.04 11.41 6.22
C TRP A 395 -2.87 11.16 4.97
N SER A 396 -2.25 10.57 3.97
CA SER A 396 -2.92 10.14 2.75
C SER A 396 -2.58 8.68 2.43
N VAL A 397 -3.46 8.04 1.67
CA VAL A 397 -3.24 6.72 1.10
C VAL A 397 -3.29 6.83 -0.42
N ALA A 398 -2.23 6.37 -1.06
CA ALA A 398 -2.09 6.28 -2.50
C ALA A 398 -2.29 4.83 -2.96
N GLU A 399 -2.98 4.63 -4.06
CA GLU A 399 -3.14 3.35 -4.73
C GLU A 399 -2.50 3.42 -6.11
N TYR A 400 -1.59 2.47 -6.39
CA TYR A 400 -0.91 2.40 -7.67
C TYR A 400 -1.90 2.17 -8.81
N THR A 401 -1.75 2.96 -9.86
CA THR A 401 -2.50 2.80 -11.11
C THR A 401 -1.55 2.90 -12.30
N ASP A 402 -1.91 2.30 -13.42
CA ASP A 402 -1.08 2.33 -14.62
C ASP A 402 -1.50 3.46 -15.59
N ALA A 403 -0.59 3.82 -16.48
CA ALA A 403 -0.80 4.85 -17.51
C ALA A 403 -1.99 4.55 -18.43
N ASP A 404 -2.26 3.28 -18.72
CA ASP A 404 -3.40 2.86 -19.56
C ASP A 404 -4.72 3.11 -18.87
N THR A 405 -4.78 2.89 -17.56
CA THR A 405 -5.96 3.21 -16.74
C THR A 405 -6.24 4.70 -16.73
N ILE A 406 -5.20 5.53 -16.53
CA ILE A 406 -5.34 7.00 -16.62
C ILE A 406 -5.78 7.44 -18.02
N THR A 407 -5.17 6.89 -19.07
CA THR A 407 -5.52 7.18 -20.47
C THR A 407 -7.00 6.91 -20.74
N ARG A 408 -7.51 5.77 -20.27
CA ARG A 408 -8.93 5.40 -20.42
C ARG A 408 -9.85 6.27 -19.58
N ALA A 409 -9.49 6.53 -18.30
CA ALA A 409 -10.30 7.32 -17.38
C ALA A 409 -10.56 8.73 -17.93
N PHE A 410 -9.53 9.39 -18.43
CA PHE A 410 -9.63 10.74 -18.99
C PHE A 410 -9.90 10.77 -20.49
N LYS A 411 -10.07 9.63 -21.15
CA LYS A 411 -10.31 9.52 -22.60
C LYS A 411 -9.27 10.29 -23.43
N LEU A 412 -8.00 10.18 -23.03
CA LEU A 412 -6.92 10.93 -23.68
C LEU A 412 -6.72 10.48 -25.12
N LYS A 413 -6.51 11.44 -26.02
CA LYS A 413 -6.32 11.18 -27.48
C LYS A 413 -4.99 10.47 -27.78
N LYS A 414 -3.99 10.66 -26.94
CA LYS A 414 -2.68 10.03 -27.07
C LYS A 414 -2.42 9.17 -25.83
N PRO A 415 -1.87 7.96 -25.99
CA PRO A 415 -1.48 7.15 -24.85
C PRO A 415 -0.39 7.88 -24.05
N LEU A 416 -0.43 7.69 -22.74
CA LEU A 416 0.58 8.19 -21.82
C LEU A 416 1.86 7.37 -21.93
N PRO A 417 3.02 7.96 -21.58
CA PRO A 417 4.28 7.23 -21.52
C PRO A 417 4.19 6.02 -20.57
N GLY A 418 4.76 4.90 -21.00
CA GLY A 418 4.87 3.72 -20.15
C GLY A 418 5.82 3.94 -18.96
N SER A 419 5.63 3.19 -17.90
CA SER A 419 6.44 3.27 -16.68
C SER A 419 7.89 2.85 -16.90
N GLN A 420 8.82 3.56 -16.29
CA GLN A 420 10.25 3.30 -16.32
C GLN A 420 10.77 2.97 -14.92
N GLY A 421 11.47 1.83 -14.80
CA GLY A 421 11.99 1.36 -13.51
C GLY A 421 10.93 0.66 -12.65
N VAL A 422 11.15 0.65 -11.35
CA VAL A 422 10.23 0.06 -10.35
C VAL A 422 9.87 1.15 -9.36
N PHE A 423 8.58 1.36 -9.15
CA PHE A 423 8.09 2.36 -8.20
C PHE A 423 7.78 1.75 -6.83
N ALA A 424 7.85 2.57 -5.78
CA ALA A 424 7.73 2.19 -4.38
C ALA A 424 6.53 1.26 -4.08
N ASN A 425 5.33 1.59 -4.54
CA ASN A 425 4.13 0.78 -4.33
C ASN A 425 3.63 0.04 -5.58
N GLN A 426 4.45 -0.05 -6.64
CA GLN A 426 4.09 -0.83 -7.83
C GLN A 426 3.88 -2.30 -7.45
N PRO A 427 2.75 -2.93 -7.79
CA PRO A 427 2.55 -4.34 -7.53
C PRO A 427 3.54 -5.18 -8.34
N SER A 428 4.11 -6.21 -7.70
CA SER A 428 5.00 -7.13 -8.42
C SER A 428 4.23 -7.85 -9.53
N PRO A 429 4.72 -7.83 -10.78
CA PRO A 429 4.07 -8.55 -11.89
C PRO A 429 4.17 -10.07 -11.72
N VAL A 430 4.94 -10.53 -10.74
CA VAL A 430 5.27 -11.95 -10.55
C VAL A 430 4.66 -12.49 -9.27
N VAL A 431 3.73 -13.44 -9.38
CA VAL A 431 3.11 -14.15 -8.26
C VAL A 431 3.85 -15.48 -8.04
N ALA A 432 5.02 -15.43 -7.38
CA ALA A 432 5.89 -16.59 -7.18
C ALA A 432 5.21 -17.78 -6.48
N GLY A 433 4.29 -17.52 -5.54
CA GLY A 433 3.58 -18.59 -4.82
C GLY A 433 2.81 -19.55 -5.72
N ARG A 434 2.24 -19.06 -6.83
CA ARG A 434 1.53 -19.89 -7.81
C ARG A 434 2.48 -20.92 -8.47
N TYR A 435 3.68 -20.51 -8.83
CA TYR A 435 4.67 -21.38 -9.49
C TYR A 435 5.22 -22.44 -8.53
N TRP A 436 5.49 -22.06 -7.27
CA TRP A 436 5.87 -22.99 -6.22
C TRP A 436 4.76 -23.99 -5.89
N GLY A 437 3.50 -23.57 -5.89
CA GLY A 437 2.35 -24.47 -5.73
C GLY A 437 2.23 -25.50 -6.83
N VAL A 438 2.40 -25.09 -8.11
CA VAL A 438 2.41 -26.01 -9.25
C VAL A 438 3.61 -26.96 -9.18
N PHE A 439 4.79 -26.45 -8.85
CA PHE A 439 5.98 -27.29 -8.64
C PHE A 439 5.74 -28.35 -7.57
N ALA A 440 5.23 -27.97 -6.40
CA ALA A 440 4.96 -28.91 -5.31
C ALA A 440 3.96 -30.00 -5.73
N MET A 441 2.89 -29.62 -6.43
CA MET A 441 1.88 -30.55 -6.93
C MET A 441 2.50 -31.57 -7.92
N LEU A 442 3.31 -31.10 -8.89
CA LEU A 442 3.96 -31.96 -9.88
C LEU A 442 5.05 -32.82 -9.24
N ALA A 443 5.80 -32.29 -8.27
CA ALA A 443 6.80 -33.05 -7.52
C ALA A 443 6.17 -34.19 -6.70
N ILE A 444 5.06 -33.93 -6.04
CA ILE A 444 4.29 -34.95 -5.31
C ILE A 444 3.77 -36.02 -6.29
N ALA A 445 3.19 -35.60 -7.42
CA ALA A 445 2.69 -36.53 -8.43
C ALA A 445 3.83 -37.42 -8.98
N ALA A 446 4.98 -36.82 -9.31
CA ALA A 446 6.15 -37.55 -9.76
C ALA A 446 6.68 -38.55 -8.70
N LEU A 447 6.68 -38.11 -7.42
CA LEU A 447 7.06 -38.99 -6.30
C LEU A 447 6.11 -40.18 -6.18
N LEU A 448 4.79 -39.94 -6.24
CA LEU A 448 3.79 -41.00 -6.16
C LEU A 448 3.96 -42.00 -7.31
N VAL A 449 4.17 -41.52 -8.55
CA VAL A 449 4.44 -42.37 -9.70
C VAL A 449 5.73 -43.17 -9.48
N HIS A 450 6.79 -42.50 -9.03
CA HIS A 450 8.07 -43.17 -8.75
C HIS A 450 7.94 -44.26 -7.68
N MET A 451 7.18 -43.98 -6.62
CA MET A 451 6.90 -44.95 -5.54
C MET A 451 6.11 -46.17 -6.04
N VAL A 452 5.12 -45.98 -6.92
CA VAL A 452 4.38 -47.09 -7.53
C VAL A 452 5.35 -48.02 -8.26
N PHE A 453 6.28 -47.47 -9.05
CA PHE A 453 7.30 -48.29 -9.73
C PHE A 453 8.34 -48.87 -8.75
N ALA A 454 8.69 -48.13 -7.68
CA ALA A 454 9.63 -48.63 -6.67
C ALA A 454 9.07 -49.83 -5.87
N PHE A 455 7.79 -49.75 -5.49
CA PHE A 455 7.14 -50.87 -4.77
C PHE A 455 6.83 -52.08 -5.67
N GLY A 456 6.63 -51.86 -6.98
CA GLY A 456 6.38 -52.92 -7.96
C GLY A 456 7.64 -53.46 -8.64
N GLY A 457 8.78 -52.80 -8.44
CA GLY A 457 10.05 -53.10 -9.11
C GLY A 457 11.00 -54.01 -8.30
N GLY A 458 12.14 -54.34 -8.90
CA GLY A 458 13.17 -55.11 -8.21
C GLY A 458 12.88 -56.61 -8.15
N LYS A 459 12.12 -57.13 -9.13
CA LYS A 459 11.91 -58.57 -9.21
C LYS A 459 13.23 -59.31 -9.44
N LYS A 460 13.57 -60.19 -8.51
CA LYS A 460 14.76 -61.05 -8.64
C LYS A 460 14.52 -62.08 -9.76
N LEU A 461 15.36 -62.03 -10.78
CA LEU A 461 15.34 -62.97 -11.92
C LEU A 461 16.30 -64.13 -11.69
N TYR A 462 17.45 -63.85 -11.08
CA TYR A 462 18.52 -64.81 -10.88
C TYR A 462 19.32 -64.49 -9.62
N GLU A 463 19.87 -65.58 -8.96
CA GLU A 463 20.76 -65.43 -7.82
C GLU A 463 21.70 -66.59 -7.78
N LYS A 464 23.02 -66.35 -7.63
CA LYS A 464 24.04 -67.40 -7.50
C LYS A 464 25.20 -66.91 -6.64
N SER A 465 25.72 -67.79 -5.83
CA SER A 465 26.99 -67.58 -5.16
C SER A 465 28.11 -68.12 -6.06
N LEU A 466 29.04 -67.23 -6.35
CA LEU A 466 30.22 -67.52 -7.18
C LEU A 466 31.50 -67.50 -6.33
N PHE A 467 32.48 -68.26 -6.72
CA PHE A 467 33.73 -68.38 -6.01
C PHE A 467 34.86 -67.97 -6.97
N VAL A 468 35.54 -66.87 -6.70
CA VAL A 468 36.65 -66.35 -7.47
C VAL A 468 37.95 -66.89 -6.82
N PRO A 469 38.71 -67.74 -7.49
CA PRO A 469 39.99 -68.25 -6.96
C PRO A 469 40.98 -67.11 -6.69
N PRO A 470 41.92 -67.26 -5.74
CA PRO A 470 42.96 -66.30 -5.51
C PRO A 470 43.95 -66.23 -6.68
N ARG A 471 44.37 -64.98 -7.03
CA ARG A 471 45.36 -64.71 -8.11
C ARG A 471 44.88 -65.03 -9.53
N GLY A 472 45.11 -64.07 -10.44
CA GLY A 472 44.80 -64.20 -11.86
C GLY A 472 43.37 -63.70 -12.20
N GLU A 473 43.10 -63.67 -13.50
CA GLU A 473 41.80 -63.40 -14.07
C GLU A 473 41.00 -64.69 -14.19
N HIS A 474 39.72 -64.60 -13.78
CA HIS A 474 38.82 -65.75 -13.83
C HIS A 474 37.52 -65.37 -14.48
N THR A 475 37.10 -66.08 -15.51
CA THR A 475 35.81 -65.93 -16.15
C THR A 475 34.81 -66.88 -15.49
N LEU A 476 33.70 -66.30 -14.97
CA LEU A 476 32.60 -67.01 -14.34
C LEU A 476 31.32 -66.74 -15.09
N GLU A 477 30.51 -67.77 -15.34
CA GLU A 477 29.26 -67.65 -16.06
C GLU A 477 28.08 -68.09 -15.19
N THR A 478 26.96 -67.40 -15.39
CA THR A 478 25.67 -67.75 -14.78
C THR A 478 24.90 -68.73 -15.69
N GLU A 479 23.92 -69.40 -15.14
CA GLU A 479 22.94 -70.09 -15.97
C GLU A 479 22.10 -69.05 -16.72
N VAL A 480 21.41 -69.47 -17.78
CA VAL A 480 20.52 -68.61 -18.58
C VAL A 480 19.23 -68.31 -17.78
N PHE A 481 18.82 -67.05 -17.73
CA PHE A 481 17.60 -66.60 -17.12
C PHE A 481 16.74 -65.81 -18.11
N ASP A 482 15.42 -65.78 -17.87
CA ASP A 482 14.44 -65.11 -18.73
C ASP A 482 14.18 -63.67 -18.30
N VAL A 483 14.26 -62.73 -19.25
CA VAL A 483 13.78 -61.34 -19.12
C VAL A 483 12.48 -61.20 -19.91
N ARG A 484 11.35 -61.09 -19.20
CA ARG A 484 10.01 -61.10 -19.81
C ARG A 484 9.42 -59.70 -20.01
N SER A 485 9.97 -58.66 -19.42
CA SER A 485 9.52 -57.28 -19.51
C SER A 485 9.88 -56.66 -20.86
N ARG A 486 9.02 -55.81 -21.42
CA ARG A 486 9.18 -55.17 -22.76
C ARG A 486 10.40 -54.30 -22.87
N ALA A 487 11.02 -53.76 -22.13
CA ALA A 487 12.32 -53.11 -21.99
C ALA A 487 12.50 -52.78 -20.51
N THR A 488 13.53 -53.28 -19.90
CA THR A 488 13.70 -53.10 -18.47
C THR A 488 15.12 -52.71 -18.13
N ASN A 489 15.33 -52.03 -17.03
CA ASN A 489 16.63 -51.93 -16.42
C ASN A 489 16.92 -53.25 -15.70
N LEU A 490 18.03 -53.88 -16.02
CA LEU A 490 18.56 -54.93 -15.21
C LEU A 490 19.65 -54.37 -14.30
N VAL A 491 19.55 -54.71 -13.03
CA VAL A 491 20.59 -54.38 -12.05
C VAL A 491 21.24 -55.66 -11.62
N VAL A 492 22.53 -55.78 -11.90
CA VAL A 492 23.36 -56.86 -11.40
C VAL A 492 24.02 -56.38 -10.11
N ARG A 493 23.54 -56.90 -8.99
CA ARG A 493 24.06 -56.60 -7.67
C ARG A 493 25.10 -57.61 -7.30
N ASN A 494 26.28 -57.14 -6.93
CA ASN A 494 27.41 -57.96 -6.52
C ASN A 494 27.71 -57.69 -5.05
N ASN A 495 27.64 -58.72 -4.21
CA ASN A 495 27.92 -58.61 -2.78
C ASN A 495 29.06 -59.59 -2.43
N THR A 496 30.20 -59.04 -2.06
CA THR A 496 31.41 -59.77 -1.84
C THR A 496 31.78 -59.92 -0.37
N ASP A 497 32.59 -60.88 0.00
CA ASP A 497 33.25 -61.02 1.30
C ASP A 497 34.59 -60.27 1.37
N LEU A 498 34.76 -59.24 0.57
CA LEU A 498 35.98 -58.44 0.45
C LEU A 498 36.34 -57.79 1.79
N ALA A 499 37.58 -57.89 2.20
CA ALA A 499 38.12 -57.32 3.41
C ALA A 499 39.57 -56.89 3.17
N ASN A 500 39.85 -55.59 3.41
CA ASN A 500 41.15 -54.95 3.21
C ASN A 500 41.80 -55.29 1.83
N GLY A 501 41.03 -54.97 0.75
CA GLY A 501 41.51 -55.20 -0.60
C GLY A 501 40.52 -54.73 -1.65
N TRP A 502 40.77 -54.99 -2.90
CA TRP A 502 39.96 -54.69 -4.05
C TRP A 502 39.70 -55.86 -4.95
N ALA A 503 38.66 -55.81 -5.75
CA ALA A 503 38.40 -56.77 -6.87
C ALA A 503 37.74 -55.97 -8.01
N SER A 504 38.17 -56.26 -9.24
CA SER A 504 37.61 -55.76 -10.48
C SER A 504 36.71 -56.83 -11.11
N PHE A 505 35.55 -56.41 -11.59
CA PHE A 505 34.53 -57.23 -12.23
C PHE A 505 34.12 -56.61 -13.56
N ASN A 506 34.50 -57.28 -14.70
CA ASN A 506 33.96 -56.90 -16.00
C ASN A 506 32.71 -57.75 -16.28
N LEU A 507 31.57 -57.18 -16.10
CA LEU A 507 30.25 -57.80 -16.27
C LEU A 507 29.80 -57.71 -17.73
N SER A 508 29.58 -58.85 -18.39
CA SER A 508 29.01 -58.95 -19.72
C SER A 508 27.67 -59.66 -19.65
N LEU A 509 26.56 -58.88 -19.89
CA LEU A 509 25.22 -59.44 -20.05
C LEU A 509 25.05 -59.85 -21.51
N ILE A 510 24.87 -61.15 -21.77
CA ILE A 510 24.91 -61.77 -23.11
C ILE A 510 23.51 -62.33 -23.41
N ASP A 511 22.93 -61.94 -24.56
CA ASP A 511 21.72 -62.55 -25.11
C ASP A 511 22.06 -63.95 -25.64
N ALA A 512 21.49 -64.98 -25.05
CA ALA A 512 21.80 -66.39 -25.38
C ALA A 512 21.31 -66.80 -26.78
N ASP A 513 20.32 -66.09 -27.32
CA ASP A 513 19.70 -66.39 -28.62
C ASP A 513 20.32 -65.57 -29.76
N LYS A 514 20.69 -64.29 -29.52
CA LYS A 514 21.17 -63.36 -30.53
C LYS A 514 22.67 -63.06 -30.44
N GLY A 515 23.31 -63.39 -29.35
CA GLY A 515 24.72 -63.10 -29.12
C GLY A 515 25.01 -61.58 -28.84
N SER A 516 24.02 -60.77 -28.61
CA SER A 516 24.21 -59.34 -28.26
C SER A 516 24.83 -59.21 -26.87
N VAL A 517 25.87 -58.38 -26.73
CA VAL A 517 26.63 -58.21 -25.48
C VAL A 517 26.54 -56.79 -24.96
N TYR A 518 26.14 -56.63 -23.68
CA TYR A 518 26.17 -55.39 -22.94
C TYR A 518 27.24 -55.48 -21.86
N ARG A 519 28.19 -54.54 -21.80
CA ARG A 519 29.35 -54.61 -20.91
C ARG A 519 29.40 -53.45 -19.93
N VAL A 520 29.73 -53.73 -18.67
CA VAL A 520 29.97 -52.77 -17.61
C VAL A 520 31.13 -53.23 -16.73
N GLY A 521 32.19 -52.44 -16.67
CA GLY A 521 33.30 -52.67 -15.73
C GLY A 521 32.97 -52.07 -14.36
N ARG A 522 33.26 -52.83 -13.31
CA ARG A 522 33.04 -52.39 -11.92
C ARG A 522 34.26 -52.76 -11.07
N GLU A 523 34.64 -51.86 -10.16
CA GLU A 523 35.67 -52.10 -9.16
C GLU A 523 35.04 -51.98 -7.77
N VAL A 524 35.31 -52.95 -6.95
CA VAL A 524 34.86 -53.03 -5.56
C VAL A 524 36.08 -52.99 -4.66
N SER A 525 36.12 -52.04 -3.76
CA SER A 525 37.18 -51.93 -2.77
C SER A 525 36.59 -51.76 -1.39
N TYR A 526 37.15 -52.42 -0.40
CA TYR A 526 36.74 -52.27 0.99
C TYR A 526 37.94 -52.41 1.92
N TYR A 527 38.25 -51.32 2.60
CA TYR A 527 39.35 -51.23 3.56
C TYR A 527 38.79 -50.78 4.91
N TYR A 528 39.31 -51.30 5.98
CA TYR A 528 38.91 -50.90 7.32
C TYR A 528 40.03 -51.12 8.34
N GLY A 529 40.01 -50.30 9.40
CA GLY A 529 40.88 -50.37 10.58
C GLY A 529 40.06 -50.43 11.87
N SER A 530 40.70 -50.08 12.99
CA SER A 530 40.05 -50.11 14.29
C SER A 530 38.90 -49.10 14.43
N ASP A 531 38.98 -47.96 13.73
CA ASP A 531 38.11 -46.78 13.89
C ASP A 531 37.71 -46.14 12.54
N TRP A 532 38.06 -46.75 11.41
CA TRP A 532 37.70 -46.24 10.09
C TRP A 532 37.34 -47.34 9.11
N SER A 533 36.54 -47.03 8.10
CA SER A 533 36.28 -47.86 6.95
C SER A 533 36.10 -47.01 5.69
N GLU A 534 36.58 -47.50 4.56
CA GLU A 534 36.53 -46.86 3.26
C GLU A 534 36.10 -47.87 2.19
N GLY A 535 35.25 -47.41 1.24
CA GLY A 535 34.69 -48.24 0.19
C GLY A 535 33.47 -49.05 0.65
N SER A 536 33.11 -50.06 -0.13
CA SER A 536 31.97 -50.96 0.13
C SER A 536 32.21 -52.33 -0.46
N PRO A 537 31.88 -53.42 0.26
CA PRO A 537 31.94 -54.78 -0.30
C PRO A 537 30.78 -55.09 -1.25
N ARG A 538 29.89 -54.11 -1.50
CA ARG A 538 28.72 -54.25 -2.35
C ARG A 538 28.79 -53.25 -3.50
N ASP A 539 28.39 -53.71 -4.69
CA ASP A 539 28.32 -52.88 -5.88
C ASP A 539 27.10 -53.24 -6.75
N GLU A 540 26.67 -52.30 -7.56
CA GLU A 540 25.56 -52.50 -8.49
C GLU A 540 25.94 -52.01 -9.89
N ALA A 541 25.78 -52.89 -10.88
CA ALA A 541 25.91 -52.56 -12.29
C ALA A 541 24.53 -52.45 -12.93
N VAL A 542 24.25 -51.32 -13.59
CA VAL A 542 22.97 -51.05 -14.23
C VAL A 542 23.08 -51.22 -15.74
N PHE A 543 22.27 -52.09 -16.29
CA PHE A 543 22.11 -52.30 -17.74
C PHE A 543 20.75 -51.72 -18.16
N PRO A 544 20.71 -50.52 -18.78
CA PRO A 544 19.47 -49.88 -19.12
C PRO A 544 18.84 -50.43 -20.40
N GLY A 545 17.51 -50.46 -20.45
CA GLY A 545 16.77 -50.72 -21.68
C GLY A 545 16.92 -52.11 -22.29
N ILE A 546 17.17 -53.14 -21.47
CA ILE A 546 17.36 -54.51 -21.95
C ILE A 546 16.05 -55.07 -22.51
N PRO A 547 16.01 -55.52 -23.78
CA PRO A 547 14.83 -56.12 -24.39
C PRO A 547 14.46 -57.47 -23.78
N PRO A 548 13.24 -57.98 -23.99
CA PRO A 548 12.87 -59.33 -23.58
C PRO A 548 13.70 -60.37 -24.33
N GLY A 549 14.15 -61.43 -23.64
CA GLY A 549 15.01 -62.48 -24.19
C GLY A 549 15.57 -63.37 -23.10
N ARG A 550 16.43 -64.29 -23.51
CA ARG A 550 17.16 -65.20 -22.64
C ARG A 550 18.58 -64.66 -22.47
N TYR A 551 19.02 -64.47 -21.25
CA TYR A 551 20.29 -63.82 -20.95
C TYR A 551 21.10 -64.64 -19.95
N TYR A 552 22.40 -64.50 -20.00
CA TYR A 552 23.33 -64.94 -18.95
C TYR A 552 24.36 -63.84 -18.68
N VAL A 553 24.94 -63.84 -17.50
CA VAL A 553 26.00 -62.90 -17.14
C VAL A 553 27.34 -63.69 -17.17
N SER A 554 28.27 -63.21 -17.99
CA SER A 554 29.67 -63.58 -17.93
C SER A 554 30.45 -62.56 -17.16
N MET A 555 31.16 -62.90 -16.15
CA MET A 555 31.93 -62.08 -15.25
C MET A 555 33.39 -62.38 -15.28
N ASP A 556 34.21 -61.52 -15.84
CA ASP A 556 35.64 -61.57 -15.73
C ASP A 556 36.06 -60.87 -14.43
N ALA A 557 36.57 -61.63 -13.49
CA ALA A 557 36.95 -61.19 -12.17
C ALA A 557 38.46 -61.23 -11.94
N GLU A 558 39.01 -60.11 -11.50
CA GLU A 558 40.36 -59.94 -11.03
C GLU A 558 40.38 -59.55 -9.57
N VAL A 559 41.15 -60.20 -8.73
CA VAL A 559 41.26 -59.90 -7.30
C VAL A 559 42.66 -59.42 -6.93
N HIS A 560 42.76 -58.66 -5.82
CA HIS A 560 44.03 -58.14 -5.32
C HIS A 560 45.12 -59.27 -5.29
N PRO A 561 46.29 -59.01 -5.85
CA PRO A 561 47.35 -60.09 -6.04
C PRO A 561 47.81 -60.76 -4.74
N GLU A 562 47.72 -60.05 -3.62
CA GLU A 562 48.15 -60.58 -2.32
C GLU A 562 47.06 -61.38 -1.59
N ARG A 563 45.84 -61.44 -2.15
CA ARG A 563 44.78 -62.26 -1.56
C ARG A 563 45.11 -63.78 -1.74
N LEU A 564 45.19 -64.42 -0.61
CA LEU A 564 45.48 -65.86 -0.56
C LEU A 564 44.24 -66.75 -0.44
N LYS A 565 43.04 -66.09 -0.19
CA LYS A 565 41.76 -66.79 0.01
C LYS A 565 40.83 -66.55 -1.18
N THR A 566 40.06 -67.60 -1.53
CA THR A 566 38.95 -67.47 -2.49
C THR A 566 38.03 -66.35 -2.11
N LEU A 567 37.65 -65.49 -3.08
CA LEU A 567 36.65 -64.44 -2.89
C LEU A 567 35.25 -65.03 -3.12
N HIS A 568 34.38 -64.90 -2.12
CA HIS A 568 33.01 -65.32 -2.26
C HIS A 568 32.18 -64.07 -2.70
N THR A 569 31.48 -64.25 -3.80
CA THR A 569 30.58 -63.17 -4.28
C THR A 569 29.20 -63.74 -4.55
N ARG A 570 28.19 -63.00 -4.10
CA ARG A 570 26.78 -63.27 -4.37
C ARG A 570 26.32 -62.35 -5.45
N LEU A 571 25.99 -62.88 -6.60
CA LEU A 571 25.49 -62.13 -7.74
C LEU A 571 23.98 -62.30 -7.82
N GLU A 572 23.27 -61.16 -7.77
CA GLU A 572 21.82 -61.10 -7.92
C GLU A 572 21.46 -60.27 -9.16
N VAL A 573 20.57 -60.77 -10.00
CA VAL A 573 20.01 -60.01 -11.14
C VAL A 573 18.59 -59.60 -10.84
N LEU A 574 18.36 -58.29 -10.80
CA LEU A 574 17.08 -57.69 -10.52
C LEU A 574 16.56 -57.00 -11.79
N SER A 575 15.25 -57.08 -12.05
CA SER A 575 14.61 -56.35 -13.14
C SER A 575 13.70 -55.25 -12.65
N SER A 576 13.50 -54.24 -13.49
CA SER A 576 12.57 -53.12 -13.21
C SER A 576 12.92 -52.34 -11.95
N VAL A 577 14.21 -52.14 -11.70
CA VAL A 577 14.69 -51.33 -10.58
C VAL A 577 14.57 -49.84 -10.98
N PRO A 578 13.76 -49.02 -10.28
CA PRO A 578 13.63 -47.62 -10.62
C PRO A 578 14.91 -46.83 -10.30
N SER A 579 15.30 -45.93 -11.20
CA SER A 579 16.46 -45.06 -11.02
C SER A 579 16.08 -43.78 -10.27
N TRP A 580 16.55 -43.61 -9.03
CA TRP A 580 16.43 -42.38 -8.27
C TRP A 580 17.15 -41.20 -8.94
N ALA A 581 18.20 -41.42 -9.69
CA ALA A 581 18.92 -40.38 -10.42
C ALA A 581 17.98 -39.66 -11.42
N ASN A 582 17.19 -40.42 -12.18
CA ASN A 582 16.21 -39.86 -13.12
C ASN A 582 15.15 -39.04 -12.41
N PHE A 583 14.71 -39.48 -11.23
CA PHE A 583 13.74 -38.69 -10.42
C PHE A 583 14.34 -37.35 -10.00
N TRP A 584 15.58 -37.33 -9.50
CA TRP A 584 16.22 -36.07 -9.09
C TRP A 584 16.53 -35.14 -10.27
N ILE A 585 16.94 -35.71 -11.43
CA ILE A 585 17.11 -34.90 -12.66
C ILE A 585 15.80 -34.28 -13.08
N TYR A 586 14.70 -35.04 -13.09
CA TYR A 586 13.37 -34.54 -13.41
C TYR A 586 12.97 -33.41 -12.43
N LEU A 587 13.15 -33.61 -11.13
CA LEU A 587 12.84 -32.63 -10.12
C LEU A 587 13.67 -31.36 -10.27
N ALA A 588 14.96 -31.47 -10.57
CA ALA A 588 15.84 -30.34 -10.83
C ALA A 588 15.37 -29.53 -12.06
N LEU A 589 15.02 -30.20 -13.16
CA LEU A 589 14.51 -29.56 -14.35
C LEU A 589 13.17 -28.85 -14.08
N LEU A 590 12.27 -29.48 -13.31
CA LEU A 590 11.01 -28.91 -12.92
C LEU A 590 11.19 -27.67 -12.02
N ALA A 591 12.23 -27.63 -11.19
CA ALA A 591 12.55 -26.52 -10.29
C ALA A 591 13.06 -25.26 -11.01
N VAL A 592 13.54 -25.38 -12.26
CA VAL A 592 14.12 -24.24 -13.01
C VAL A 592 13.13 -23.08 -13.09
N VAL A 593 11.87 -23.35 -13.44
CA VAL A 593 10.84 -22.29 -13.61
C VAL A 593 10.58 -21.55 -12.30
N PRO A 594 10.20 -22.20 -11.17
CA PRO A 594 9.95 -21.48 -9.92
C PRO A 594 11.21 -20.78 -9.39
N VAL A 595 12.41 -21.31 -9.62
CA VAL A 595 13.67 -20.66 -9.25
C VAL A 595 13.89 -19.38 -10.05
N VAL A 596 13.72 -19.41 -11.38
CA VAL A 596 13.83 -18.21 -12.22
C VAL A 596 12.80 -17.16 -11.81
N VAL A 597 11.56 -17.59 -11.55
CA VAL A 597 10.48 -16.73 -11.08
C VAL A 597 10.82 -16.11 -9.72
N PHE A 598 11.41 -16.87 -8.82
CA PHE A 598 11.88 -16.39 -7.52
C PHE A 598 12.96 -15.31 -7.67
N TYR A 599 13.97 -15.55 -8.50
CA TYR A 599 15.02 -14.56 -8.78
C TYR A 599 14.46 -13.29 -9.42
N ARG A 600 13.53 -13.41 -10.37
CA ARG A 600 12.86 -12.23 -10.98
C ARG A 600 12.08 -11.43 -9.95
N LYS A 601 11.37 -12.09 -9.03
CA LYS A 601 10.68 -11.42 -7.93
C LYS A 601 11.66 -10.73 -6.98
N SER A 602 12.75 -11.41 -6.61
CA SER A 602 13.78 -10.84 -5.73
C SER A 602 14.47 -9.63 -6.37
N ALA A 603 14.83 -9.71 -7.65
CA ALA A 603 15.40 -8.58 -8.38
C ALA A 603 14.43 -7.39 -8.45
N PHE A 604 13.13 -7.66 -8.62
CA PHE A 604 12.10 -6.62 -8.60
C PHE A 604 12.01 -5.93 -7.22
N GLU A 605 12.07 -6.71 -6.12
CA GLU A 605 12.03 -6.13 -4.77
C GLU A 605 13.34 -5.37 -4.45
N ILE A 606 14.50 -5.87 -4.88
CA ILE A 606 15.77 -5.14 -4.75
C ILE A 606 15.69 -3.79 -5.48
N ALA A 607 15.20 -3.78 -6.72
CA ALA A 607 15.04 -2.55 -7.49
C ALA A 607 14.00 -1.59 -6.84
N ARG A 608 12.92 -2.11 -6.23
CA ARG A 608 11.95 -1.31 -5.47
C ARG A 608 12.61 -0.54 -4.33
N TRP A 609 13.41 -1.24 -3.53
CA TRP A 609 14.01 -0.68 -2.31
C TRP A 609 15.33 0.07 -2.55
N ALA A 610 15.84 0.08 -3.79
CA ALA A 610 17.12 0.71 -4.11
C ALA A 610 17.15 2.22 -3.83
N GLU A 611 16.03 2.92 -4.08
CA GLU A 611 15.91 4.37 -3.84
C GLU A 611 15.28 4.70 -2.46
N SER A 612 15.24 3.74 -1.53
CA SER A 612 14.66 3.93 -0.19
C SER A 612 15.73 4.23 0.87
N ASP A 613 15.29 4.67 2.05
CA ASP A 613 16.18 4.79 3.25
C ASP A 613 16.63 3.41 3.79
N HIS A 614 16.10 2.31 3.23
CA HIS A 614 16.34 0.93 3.67
C HIS A 614 16.63 0.00 2.48
N PRO A 615 17.69 0.25 1.69
CA PRO A 615 18.03 -0.59 0.53
C PRO A 615 18.31 -2.03 0.97
N LEU A 616 17.79 -3.02 0.18
CA LEU A 616 17.98 -4.43 0.49
C LEU A 616 19.39 -4.94 0.21
N VAL A 617 20.16 -4.23 -0.61
CA VAL A 617 21.57 -4.49 -0.93
C VAL A 617 22.31 -3.16 -0.79
N THR A 618 23.33 -3.12 0.04
CA THR A 618 24.22 -1.95 0.17
C THR A 618 25.40 -2.10 -0.79
N GLU A 619 25.94 -0.99 -1.31
CA GLU A 619 27.09 -1.00 -2.25
C GLU A 619 28.36 -1.71 -1.71
N GLY A 620 28.43 -2.00 -0.41
CA GLY A 620 29.55 -2.74 0.21
C GLY A 620 29.50 -4.25 0.04
N ASP A 621 28.34 -4.84 -0.36
CA ASP A 621 28.17 -6.30 -0.53
C ASP A 621 28.57 -6.80 -1.94
N SER A 622 28.95 -5.92 -2.85
CA SER A 622 29.30 -6.28 -4.25
C SER A 622 30.77 -6.66 -4.47
N ASP A 623 31.66 -6.47 -3.47
CA ASP A 623 33.10 -6.75 -3.61
C ASP A 623 33.51 -8.14 -3.09
N ASP A 624 32.60 -8.95 -2.54
CA ASP A 624 32.87 -10.30 -1.99
C ASP A 624 32.19 -11.46 -2.77
N CYS A 625 31.93 -11.31 -4.07
CA CYS A 625 31.48 -12.42 -4.91
C CYS A 625 32.39 -12.69 -6.10
#